data_fb7db4bea22448b54ef890f2276e687f
#
_entry.id   fb7db4bea22448b54ef890f2276e687f
#
_cell.length_a   1.000
_cell.length_b   1.000
_cell.length_c   1.000
_cell.angle_alpha   90.00
_cell.angle_beta   90.00
_cell.angle_gamma   90.00
#
_symmetry.space_group_name_H-M   'P 1'
#
loop_
_entity.id
_entity.type
_entity.pdbx_description
1 polymer ?
#
loop_
_entity_poly.entity_id
_entity_poly.type
_entity_poly.pdbx_seq_one_letter_code
_entity_poly.pdbx_strand_id
1 'polypeptide(L)'
;MSKSLGNTLQVHEILKNFRGIELRWYLGGAHYRSMLEYSPEALQEAATNFRRIESFLNRATEVLGSLPTPALSDEFTAAMNDDLAVPAALATISENLRLGNQAITDNDNAAISRNAQHIRGALEVLGCDPFDAAFATAGGSDLSSALDGTIKLALAERAAARERKDFAASDAIRDGLAALGITIEDTAQGPRWSIN
;
A
#
# COMPACT_ATOMS: atom_id res chain seq x y z
N MET A 1 -13.99 -27.49 -2.83
CA MET A 1 -14.91 -26.62 -3.58
C MET A 1 -15.71 -27.47 -4.54
N SER A 2 -17.03 -27.46 -4.43
CA SER A 2 -17.91 -28.19 -5.35
C SER A 2 -18.73 -27.16 -6.13
N LYS A 3 -18.71 -27.24 -7.47
CA LYS A 3 -19.51 -26.37 -8.35
C LYS A 3 -21.02 -26.45 -8.07
N SER A 4 -21.48 -27.59 -7.51
CA SER A 4 -22.91 -27.85 -7.23
C SER A 4 -23.43 -27.17 -5.96
N LEU A 5 -22.54 -26.62 -5.10
CA LEU A 5 -22.91 -25.97 -3.84
C LEU A 5 -22.90 -24.44 -3.90
N GLY A 6 -22.68 -23.83 -5.07
CA GLY A 6 -22.61 -22.38 -5.20
C GLY A 6 -21.39 -21.72 -4.52
N ASN A 7 -20.50 -22.50 -3.90
CA ASN A 7 -19.30 -22.03 -3.19
C ASN A 7 -18.10 -21.81 -4.11
N THR A 8 -18.32 -21.59 -5.41
CA THR A 8 -17.23 -21.32 -6.33
C THR A 8 -16.83 -19.86 -6.20
N LEU A 9 -15.79 -19.59 -5.45
CA LEU A 9 -15.14 -18.29 -5.42
C LEU A 9 -14.50 -18.03 -6.77
N GLN A 10 -15.09 -17.14 -7.53
CA GLN A 10 -14.53 -16.74 -8.80
C GLN A 10 -13.65 -15.52 -8.59
N VAL A 11 -12.40 -15.59 -9.07
CA VAL A 11 -11.41 -14.49 -8.94
C VAL A 11 -11.99 -13.15 -9.37
N HIS A 12 -12.79 -13.12 -10.45
CA HIS A 12 -13.38 -11.87 -10.94
C HIS A 12 -14.40 -11.24 -9.96
N GLU A 13 -15.05 -12.03 -9.09
CA GLU A 13 -15.92 -11.48 -8.04
C GLU A 13 -15.10 -10.87 -6.92
N ILE A 14 -13.98 -11.52 -6.55
CA ILE A 14 -13.04 -10.98 -5.56
C ILE A 14 -12.45 -9.64 -6.04
N LEU A 15 -12.06 -9.59 -7.31
CA LEU A 15 -11.43 -8.41 -7.91
C LEU A 15 -12.37 -7.19 -8.04
N LYS A 16 -13.65 -7.33 -7.75
CA LYS A 16 -14.56 -6.17 -7.61
C LYS A 16 -14.30 -5.35 -6.35
N ASN A 17 -13.76 -6.00 -5.30
CA ASN A 17 -13.57 -5.40 -3.98
C ASN A 17 -12.09 -5.33 -3.54
N PHE A 18 -11.22 -6.10 -4.19
CA PHE A 18 -9.80 -6.20 -3.86
C PHE A 18 -8.95 -6.03 -5.10
N ARG A 19 -7.75 -5.45 -4.93
CA ARG A 19 -6.77 -5.36 -6.02
C ARG A 19 -6.14 -6.73 -6.28
N GLY A 20 -5.75 -6.99 -7.53
CA GLY A 20 -5.10 -8.25 -7.91
C GLY A 20 -3.84 -8.54 -7.10
N ILE A 21 -3.07 -7.51 -6.76
CA ILE A 21 -1.87 -7.64 -5.94
C ILE A 21 -2.18 -8.05 -4.48
N GLU A 22 -3.30 -7.59 -3.91
CA GLU A 22 -3.74 -7.97 -2.56
C GLU A 22 -4.19 -9.43 -2.52
N LEU A 23 -4.91 -9.87 -3.56
CA LEU A 23 -5.27 -11.28 -3.70
C LEU A 23 -4.02 -12.16 -3.89
N ARG A 24 -3.04 -11.72 -4.69
CA ARG A 24 -1.77 -12.42 -4.87
C ARG A 24 -1.01 -12.53 -3.54
N TRP A 25 -0.93 -11.45 -2.78
CA TRP A 25 -0.32 -11.42 -1.46
C TRP A 25 -0.96 -12.43 -0.50
N TYR A 26 -2.30 -12.49 -0.47
CA TYR A 26 -3.04 -13.45 0.34
C TYR A 26 -2.74 -14.90 -0.07
N LEU A 27 -2.85 -15.20 -1.37
CA LEU A 27 -2.64 -16.56 -1.89
C LEU A 27 -1.19 -17.03 -1.73
N GLY A 28 -0.23 -16.14 -1.91
CA GLY A 28 1.20 -16.41 -1.77
C GLY A 28 1.69 -16.47 -0.33
N GLY A 29 0.87 -16.08 0.66
CA GLY A 29 1.30 -15.98 2.06
C GLY A 29 1.36 -17.30 2.81
N ALA A 30 0.75 -18.36 2.31
CA ALA A 30 0.81 -19.69 2.90
C ALA A 30 2.00 -20.49 2.37
N HIS A 31 2.55 -21.37 3.20
CA HIS A 31 3.52 -22.35 2.72
C HIS A 31 2.87 -23.26 1.67
N TYR A 32 3.56 -23.56 0.56
CA TYR A 32 3.01 -24.30 -0.59
C TYR A 32 2.48 -25.70 -0.27
N ARG A 33 2.95 -26.32 0.83
CA ARG A 33 2.46 -27.62 1.34
C ARG A 33 1.28 -27.48 2.30
N SER A 34 0.93 -26.27 2.71
CA SER A 34 -0.18 -26.02 3.65
C SER A 34 -1.50 -25.84 2.89
N MET A 35 -2.59 -26.24 3.53
CA MET A 35 -3.92 -25.87 3.03
C MET A 35 -4.18 -24.40 3.36
N LEU A 36 -4.58 -23.64 2.34
CA LEU A 36 -5.07 -22.30 2.50
C LEU A 36 -6.60 -22.34 2.60
N GLU A 37 -7.14 -22.04 3.79
CA GLU A 37 -8.58 -21.86 3.96
C GLU A 37 -8.94 -20.44 3.57
N TYR A 38 -9.82 -20.31 2.59
CA TYR A 38 -10.33 -19.00 2.21
C TYR A 38 -11.41 -18.54 3.17
N SER A 39 -11.23 -17.31 3.69
CA SER A 39 -12.33 -16.53 4.26
C SER A 39 -12.22 -15.06 3.77
N PRO A 40 -13.36 -14.36 3.62
CA PRO A 40 -13.38 -12.94 3.29
C PRO A 40 -12.57 -12.11 4.31
N GLU A 41 -12.68 -12.47 5.58
CA GLU A 41 -12.01 -11.80 6.70
C GLU A 41 -10.48 -11.94 6.60
N ALA A 42 -9.99 -13.15 6.31
CA ALA A 42 -8.56 -13.40 6.13
C ALA A 42 -7.99 -12.65 4.91
N LEU A 43 -8.75 -12.57 3.82
CA LEU A 43 -8.35 -11.77 2.66
C LEU A 43 -8.34 -10.28 3.00
N GLN A 44 -9.34 -9.78 3.74
CA GLN A 44 -9.39 -8.38 4.18
C GLN A 44 -8.21 -8.03 5.10
N GLU A 45 -7.85 -8.94 6.00
CA GLU A 45 -6.68 -8.77 6.87
C GLU A 45 -5.39 -8.74 6.06
N ALA A 46 -5.21 -9.66 5.12
CA ALA A 46 -4.05 -9.70 4.24
C ALA A 46 -3.94 -8.41 3.38
N ALA A 47 -5.06 -7.94 2.82
CA ALA A 47 -5.11 -6.68 2.08
C ALA A 47 -4.72 -5.48 2.96
N THR A 48 -5.21 -5.44 4.20
CA THR A 48 -4.87 -4.38 5.16
C THR A 48 -3.38 -4.39 5.50
N ASN A 49 -2.81 -5.57 5.72
CA ASN A 49 -1.38 -5.73 5.98
C ASN A 49 -0.54 -5.30 4.78
N PHE A 50 -0.94 -5.66 3.57
CA PHE A 50 -0.26 -5.25 2.35
C PHE A 50 -0.27 -3.72 2.17
N ARG A 51 -1.42 -3.06 2.40
CA ARG A 51 -1.54 -1.59 2.33
C ARG A 51 -0.64 -0.86 3.34
N ARG A 52 -0.38 -1.46 4.51
CA ARG A 52 0.60 -0.90 5.48
C ARG A 52 2.02 -0.93 4.93
N ILE A 53 2.39 -1.99 4.21
CA ILE A 53 3.68 -2.09 3.53
C ILE A 53 3.80 -1.01 2.45
N GLU A 54 2.80 -0.87 1.58
CA GLU A 54 2.76 0.18 0.55
C GLU A 54 2.86 1.58 1.15
N SER A 55 2.10 1.85 2.22
CA SER A 55 2.13 3.14 2.91
C SER A 55 3.52 3.47 3.45
N PHE A 56 4.23 2.48 4.00
CA PHE A 56 5.61 2.66 4.44
C PHE A 56 6.53 2.97 3.26
N LEU A 57 6.46 2.20 2.17
CA LEU A 57 7.32 2.39 0.99
C LEU A 57 7.10 3.76 0.33
N ASN A 58 5.86 4.24 0.27
CA ASN A 58 5.55 5.57 -0.22
C ASN A 58 6.17 6.66 0.66
N ARG A 59 6.04 6.56 1.99
CA ARG A 59 6.66 7.52 2.92
C ARG A 59 8.18 7.47 2.85
N ALA A 60 8.77 6.28 2.75
CA ALA A 60 10.21 6.12 2.58
C ALA A 60 10.69 6.82 1.29
N THR A 61 9.95 6.66 0.19
CA THR A 61 10.25 7.33 -1.09
C THR A 61 10.14 8.85 -0.96
N GLU A 62 9.12 9.37 -0.26
CA GLU A 62 8.96 10.81 0.02
C GLU A 62 10.16 11.37 0.82
N VAL A 63 10.53 10.68 1.92
CA VAL A 63 11.63 11.12 2.79
C VAL A 63 12.98 11.07 2.09
N LEU A 64 13.23 10.02 1.31
CA LEU A 64 14.50 9.81 0.61
C LEU A 64 14.60 10.60 -0.72
N GLY A 65 13.48 11.11 -1.23
CA GLY A 65 13.40 11.80 -2.52
C GLY A 65 13.54 10.88 -3.73
N SER A 66 13.66 9.58 -3.54
CA SER A 66 13.76 8.58 -4.62
C SER A 66 13.29 7.21 -4.14
N LEU A 67 12.76 6.42 -5.07
CA LEU A 67 12.34 5.05 -4.79
C LEU A 67 13.57 4.16 -4.50
N PRO A 68 13.67 3.52 -3.32
CA PRO A 68 14.79 2.64 -2.98
C PRO A 68 14.90 1.46 -3.94
N THR A 69 16.12 1.16 -4.40
CA THR A 69 16.38 0.01 -5.28
C THR A 69 16.20 -1.30 -4.50
N PRO A 70 15.48 -2.30 -5.05
CA PRO A 70 15.29 -3.59 -4.39
C PRO A 70 16.61 -4.27 -4.04
N ALA A 71 16.69 -4.85 -2.83
CA ALA A 71 17.81 -5.67 -2.38
C ALA A 71 17.30 -6.76 -1.43
N LEU A 72 17.87 -7.96 -1.48
CA LEU A 72 17.49 -9.05 -0.60
C LEU A 72 18.27 -8.96 0.73
N SER A 73 17.59 -9.27 1.84
CA SER A 73 18.28 -9.50 3.10
C SER A 73 18.72 -10.97 3.21
N ASP A 74 19.73 -11.22 4.05
CA ASP A 74 20.22 -12.59 4.29
C ASP A 74 19.14 -13.44 4.97
N GLU A 75 18.34 -12.85 5.86
CA GLU A 75 17.26 -13.53 6.57
C GLU A 75 16.14 -13.98 5.60
N PHE A 76 15.74 -13.10 4.67
CA PHE A 76 14.77 -13.47 3.65
C PHE A 76 15.32 -14.57 2.75
N THR A 77 16.57 -14.44 2.31
CA THR A 77 17.24 -15.44 1.47
C THR A 77 17.33 -16.78 2.19
N ALA A 78 17.70 -16.79 3.48
CA ALA A 78 17.74 -18.00 4.28
C ALA A 78 16.36 -18.67 4.39
N ALA A 79 15.31 -17.90 4.66
CA ALA A 79 13.95 -18.43 4.73
C ALA A 79 13.47 -19.04 3.41
N MET A 80 13.77 -18.39 2.27
CA MET A 80 13.38 -18.90 0.96
C MET A 80 14.20 -20.13 0.54
N ASN A 81 15.45 -20.26 0.99
CA ASN A 81 16.29 -21.42 0.76
C ASN A 81 15.93 -22.62 1.66
N ASP A 82 15.18 -22.40 2.73
CA ASP A 82 14.67 -23.43 3.62
C ASP A 82 13.27 -23.88 3.16
N ASP A 83 13.22 -24.69 2.12
CA ASP A 83 12.00 -25.29 1.54
C ASP A 83 10.91 -24.23 1.21
N LEU A 84 11.31 -23.05 0.74
CA LEU A 84 10.40 -21.95 0.43
C LEU A 84 9.51 -21.61 1.64
N ALA A 85 10.11 -21.39 2.81
CA ALA A 85 9.41 -21.09 4.05
C ALA A 85 8.79 -19.67 3.99
N VAL A 86 7.78 -19.47 3.12
CA VAL A 86 7.13 -18.18 2.90
C VAL A 86 6.65 -17.53 4.19
N PRO A 87 6.03 -18.24 5.15
CA PRO A 87 5.65 -17.58 6.41
C PRO A 87 6.83 -16.95 7.16
N ALA A 88 8.00 -17.60 7.14
CA ALA A 88 9.23 -17.02 7.73
C ALA A 88 9.73 -15.82 6.91
N ALA A 89 9.69 -15.92 5.59
CA ALA A 89 10.02 -14.81 4.70
C ALA A 89 9.12 -13.59 4.93
N LEU A 90 7.80 -13.77 5.14
CA LEU A 90 6.86 -12.69 5.49
C LEU A 90 7.15 -12.09 6.87
N ALA A 91 7.65 -12.88 7.82
CA ALA A 91 8.09 -12.37 9.11
C ALA A 91 9.26 -11.39 8.97
N THR A 92 10.20 -11.63 8.04
CA THR A 92 11.30 -10.69 7.75
C THR A 92 10.79 -9.38 7.16
N ILE A 93 9.78 -9.42 6.29
CA ILE A 93 9.13 -8.20 5.75
C ILE A 93 8.48 -7.41 6.89
N SER A 94 7.77 -8.09 7.80
CA SER A 94 7.12 -7.45 8.95
C SER A 94 8.12 -6.79 9.89
N GLU A 95 9.27 -7.42 10.13
CA GLU A 95 10.33 -6.84 10.97
C GLU A 95 11.00 -5.64 10.29
N ASN A 96 11.32 -5.74 8.99
CA ASN A 96 11.84 -4.60 8.24
C ASN A 96 10.84 -3.43 8.21
N LEU A 97 9.52 -3.71 8.13
CA LEU A 97 8.47 -2.70 8.21
C LEU A 97 8.47 -1.99 9.57
N ARG A 98 8.57 -2.76 10.67
CA ARG A 98 8.65 -2.22 12.02
C ARG A 98 9.89 -1.33 12.21
N LEU A 99 11.06 -1.84 11.81
CA LEU A 99 12.33 -1.11 11.89
C LEU A 99 12.35 0.13 11.00
N GLY A 100 11.81 0.03 9.80
CA GLY A 100 11.70 1.15 8.87
C GLY A 100 10.80 2.27 9.39
N ASN A 101 9.66 1.92 10.01
CA ASN A 101 8.79 2.91 10.65
C ASN A 101 9.48 3.59 11.85
N GLN A 102 10.24 2.85 12.64
CA GLN A 102 11.05 3.43 13.70
C GLN A 102 12.11 4.38 13.13
N ALA A 103 12.81 3.98 12.07
CA ALA A 103 13.81 4.81 11.41
C ALA A 103 13.23 6.13 10.85
N ILE A 104 11.99 6.13 10.35
CA ILE A 104 11.30 7.36 9.94
C ILE A 104 11.11 8.29 11.15
N THR A 105 10.69 7.74 12.30
CA THR A 105 10.51 8.52 13.53
C THR A 105 11.84 9.12 14.02
N ASP A 106 12.92 8.34 13.89
CA ASP A 106 14.27 8.72 14.33
C ASP A 106 15.01 9.59 13.29
N ASN A 107 14.43 9.82 12.11
CA ASN A 107 15.03 10.51 10.95
C ASN A 107 16.35 9.86 10.48
N ASP A 108 16.47 8.53 10.59
CA ASP A 108 17.63 7.77 10.11
C ASP A 108 17.43 7.33 8.64
N ASN A 109 17.84 8.19 7.70
CA ASN A 109 17.70 7.95 6.27
C ASN A 109 18.44 6.68 5.80
N ALA A 110 19.55 6.30 6.43
CA ALA A 110 20.27 5.09 6.06
C ALA A 110 19.49 3.82 6.44
N ALA A 111 18.89 3.81 7.63
CA ALA A 111 18.03 2.72 8.07
C ALA A 111 16.71 2.69 7.28
N ILE A 112 16.09 3.83 6.96
CA ILE A 112 14.90 3.91 6.11
C ILE A 112 15.20 3.26 4.76
N SER A 113 16.30 3.68 4.11
CA SER A 113 16.69 3.17 2.80
C SER A 113 16.90 1.66 2.83
N ARG A 114 17.71 1.15 3.77
CA ARG A 114 18.00 -0.28 3.90
C ARG A 114 16.74 -1.12 4.11
N ASN A 115 15.86 -0.75 5.05
CA ASN A 115 14.65 -1.50 5.31
C ASN A 115 13.69 -1.48 4.13
N ALA A 116 13.54 -0.34 3.43
CA ALA A 116 12.72 -0.23 2.24
C ALA A 116 13.29 -1.06 1.06
N GLN A 117 14.61 -1.11 0.88
CA GLN A 117 15.28 -1.96 -0.11
C GLN A 117 14.99 -3.44 0.16
N HIS A 118 15.11 -3.90 1.42
CA HIS A 118 14.87 -5.29 1.80
C HIS A 118 13.41 -5.68 1.60
N ILE A 119 12.46 -4.81 1.96
CA ILE A 119 11.04 -5.05 1.70
C ILE A 119 10.79 -5.15 0.20
N ARG A 120 11.27 -4.21 -0.60
CA ARG A 120 11.07 -4.23 -2.05
C ARG A 120 11.67 -5.47 -2.69
N GLY A 121 12.91 -5.84 -2.32
CA GLY A 121 13.56 -7.05 -2.83
C GLY A 121 12.75 -8.33 -2.53
N ALA A 122 12.23 -8.44 -1.32
CA ALA A 122 11.36 -9.55 -0.94
C ALA A 122 10.04 -9.55 -1.73
N LEU A 123 9.41 -8.38 -1.90
CA LEU A 123 8.17 -8.24 -2.67
C LEU A 123 8.38 -8.53 -4.16
N GLU A 124 9.53 -8.17 -4.74
CA GLU A 124 9.88 -8.48 -6.12
C GLU A 124 9.96 -10.01 -6.33
N VAL A 125 10.65 -10.73 -5.44
CA VAL A 125 10.73 -12.21 -5.50
C VAL A 125 9.36 -12.85 -5.36
N LEU A 126 8.49 -12.32 -4.49
CA LEU A 126 7.12 -12.80 -4.29
C LEU A 126 6.15 -12.35 -5.40
N GLY A 127 6.61 -11.53 -6.36
CA GLY A 127 5.78 -10.97 -7.42
C GLY A 127 4.70 -10.02 -6.91
N CYS A 128 4.99 -9.28 -5.84
CA CYS A 128 4.08 -8.37 -5.15
C CYS A 128 4.69 -6.98 -4.94
N ASP A 129 5.71 -6.55 -5.73
CA ASP A 129 6.22 -5.19 -5.65
C ASP A 129 5.18 -4.23 -6.24
N PRO A 130 4.61 -3.30 -5.46
CA PRO A 130 3.57 -2.37 -5.93
C PRO A 130 4.10 -1.38 -6.98
N PHE A 131 5.41 -1.21 -7.08
CA PHE A 131 6.06 -0.35 -8.07
C PHE A 131 6.46 -1.08 -9.35
N ASP A 132 6.16 -2.39 -9.47
CA ASP A 132 6.34 -3.10 -10.73
C ASP A 132 5.38 -2.56 -11.79
N ALA A 133 5.90 -2.38 -13.02
CA ALA A 133 5.13 -1.92 -14.17
C ALA A 133 3.88 -2.76 -14.45
N ALA A 134 3.90 -4.05 -14.11
CA ALA A 134 2.76 -4.95 -14.25
C ALA A 134 1.56 -4.52 -13.39
N PHE A 135 1.78 -3.82 -12.27
CA PHE A 135 0.71 -3.30 -11.42
C PHE A 135 0.40 -1.82 -11.68
N ALA A 136 1.35 -1.05 -12.23
CA ALA A 136 1.14 0.33 -12.63
C ALA A 136 0.14 0.49 -13.79
N THR A 137 0.09 -0.49 -14.70
CA THR A 137 -0.78 -0.47 -15.88
C THR A 137 -2.21 -0.95 -15.64
N ALA A 138 -2.51 -1.52 -14.48
CA ALA A 138 -3.85 -2.00 -14.15
C ALA A 138 -4.88 -0.88 -13.83
N GLY A 139 -4.65 0.34 -14.29
CA GLY A 139 -5.64 1.43 -14.31
C GLY A 139 -5.31 2.65 -13.47
N GLY A 140 -4.04 2.88 -13.09
CA GLY A 140 -3.71 3.85 -12.05
C GLY A 140 -2.97 5.13 -12.45
N SER A 141 -1.99 5.11 -13.36
CA SER A 141 -1.09 6.25 -13.46
C SER A 141 -1.74 7.53 -14.00
N ASP A 142 -2.50 7.44 -15.08
CA ASP A 142 -3.12 8.65 -15.66
C ASP A 142 -4.33 9.11 -14.85
N LEU A 143 -5.17 8.17 -14.37
CA LEU A 143 -6.31 8.51 -13.51
C LEU A 143 -5.84 9.01 -12.13
N SER A 144 -4.85 8.37 -11.53
CA SER A 144 -4.28 8.79 -10.23
C SER A 144 -3.61 10.15 -10.34
N SER A 145 -2.87 10.41 -11.42
CA SER A 145 -2.25 11.71 -11.67
C SER A 145 -3.28 12.80 -11.94
N ALA A 146 -4.32 12.50 -12.72
CA ALA A 146 -5.43 13.42 -12.96
C ALA A 146 -6.23 13.70 -11.69
N LEU A 147 -6.48 12.67 -10.87
CA LEU A 147 -7.15 12.80 -9.58
C LEU A 147 -6.33 13.64 -8.61
N ASP A 148 -5.04 13.37 -8.46
CA ASP A 148 -4.13 14.15 -7.62
C ASP A 148 -4.09 15.62 -8.07
N GLY A 149 -4.00 15.88 -9.36
CA GLY A 149 -4.08 17.22 -9.92
C GLY A 149 -5.40 17.93 -9.61
N THR A 150 -6.52 17.21 -9.73
CA THR A 150 -7.86 17.74 -9.42
C THR A 150 -8.02 18.07 -7.94
N ILE A 151 -7.54 17.19 -7.05
CA ILE A 151 -7.59 17.40 -5.60
C ILE A 151 -6.68 18.58 -5.21
N LYS A 152 -5.48 18.69 -5.76
CA LYS A 152 -4.59 19.84 -5.54
C LYS A 152 -5.23 21.16 -5.95
N LEU A 153 -5.95 21.18 -7.06
CA LEU A 153 -6.72 22.38 -7.49
C LEU A 153 -7.80 22.72 -6.46
N ALA A 154 -8.58 21.75 -6.00
CA ALA A 154 -9.60 21.97 -4.98
C ALA A 154 -9.01 22.45 -3.64
N LEU A 155 -7.84 21.92 -3.24
CA LEU A 155 -7.13 22.38 -2.04
C LEU A 155 -6.60 23.81 -2.18
N ALA A 156 -6.14 24.21 -3.36
CA ALA A 156 -5.72 25.58 -3.64
C ALA A 156 -6.92 26.56 -3.54
N GLU A 157 -8.08 26.21 -4.10
CA GLU A 157 -9.31 27.00 -3.97
C GLU A 157 -9.78 27.08 -2.51
N ARG A 158 -9.69 25.98 -1.74
CA ARG A 158 -9.99 25.99 -0.30
C ARG A 158 -9.07 26.96 0.47
N ALA A 159 -7.78 26.95 0.16
CA ALA A 159 -6.82 27.88 0.78
C ALA A 159 -7.15 29.34 0.43
N ALA A 160 -7.43 29.63 -0.83
CA ALA A 160 -7.82 30.96 -1.29
C ALA A 160 -9.14 31.44 -0.64
N ALA A 161 -10.12 30.55 -0.43
CA ALA A 161 -11.34 30.87 0.30
C ALA A 161 -11.04 31.27 1.77
N ARG A 162 -10.13 30.53 2.44
CA ARG A 162 -9.69 30.88 3.81
C ARG A 162 -9.01 32.24 3.89
N GLU A 163 -8.14 32.58 2.92
CA GLU A 163 -7.48 33.88 2.85
C GLU A 163 -8.49 35.03 2.71
N ARG A 164 -9.56 34.81 1.92
CA ARG A 164 -10.67 35.76 1.78
C ARG A 164 -11.64 35.75 2.97
N LYS A 165 -11.40 34.90 3.98
CA LYS A 165 -12.27 34.66 5.14
C LYS A 165 -13.66 34.13 4.76
N ASP A 166 -13.77 33.48 3.61
CA ASP A 166 -14.97 32.79 3.15
C ASP A 166 -14.94 31.33 3.69
N PHE A 167 -15.26 31.19 4.95
CA PHE A 167 -15.24 29.90 5.64
C PHE A 167 -16.32 28.97 5.10
N ALA A 168 -17.45 29.49 4.65
CA ALA A 168 -18.54 28.70 4.09
C ALA A 168 -18.09 27.98 2.80
N ALA A 169 -17.40 28.67 1.89
CA ALA A 169 -16.85 28.05 0.68
C ALA A 169 -15.74 27.03 1.02
N SER A 170 -14.88 27.35 2.00
CA SER A 170 -13.82 26.42 2.45
C SER A 170 -14.39 25.13 3.01
N ASP A 171 -15.45 25.21 3.82
CA ASP A 171 -16.11 24.03 4.42
C ASP A 171 -16.87 23.24 3.36
N ALA A 172 -17.54 23.88 2.42
CA ALA A 172 -18.24 23.21 1.32
C ALA A 172 -17.26 22.36 0.46
N ILE A 173 -16.05 22.86 0.20
CA ILE A 173 -15.02 22.10 -0.54
C ILE A 173 -14.58 20.87 0.28
N ARG A 174 -14.32 21.04 1.58
CA ARG A 174 -13.93 19.93 2.45
C ARG A 174 -15.01 18.85 2.50
N ASP A 175 -16.25 19.25 2.74
CA ASP A 175 -17.38 18.34 2.90
C ASP A 175 -17.71 17.65 1.56
N GLY A 176 -17.55 18.35 0.44
CA GLY A 176 -17.67 17.77 -0.91
C GLY A 176 -16.62 16.70 -1.17
N LEU A 177 -15.36 16.92 -0.80
CA LEU A 177 -14.30 15.91 -0.93
C LEU A 177 -14.54 14.72 0.03
N ALA A 178 -14.98 14.97 1.26
CA ALA A 178 -15.33 13.93 2.22
C ALA A 178 -16.48 13.04 1.72
N ALA A 179 -17.49 13.63 1.06
CA ALA A 179 -18.59 12.86 0.45
C ALA A 179 -18.13 11.93 -0.69
N LEU A 180 -16.98 12.23 -1.32
CA LEU A 180 -16.33 11.37 -2.32
C LEU A 180 -15.34 10.35 -1.70
N GLY A 181 -15.29 10.24 -0.37
CA GLY A 181 -14.35 9.34 0.33
C GLY A 181 -12.92 9.89 0.45
N ILE A 182 -12.72 11.19 0.17
CA ILE A 182 -11.40 11.83 0.24
C ILE A 182 -11.28 12.57 1.57
N THR A 183 -10.34 12.13 2.40
CA THR A 183 -10.02 12.79 3.69
C THR A 183 -8.86 13.76 3.51
N ILE A 184 -8.98 14.96 4.09
CA ILE A 184 -7.96 16.00 4.06
C ILE A 184 -7.40 16.17 5.48
N GLU A 185 -6.08 16.13 5.61
CA GLU A 185 -5.35 16.44 6.82
C GLU A 185 -4.51 17.70 6.61
N ASP A 186 -4.73 18.73 7.43
CA ASP A 186 -3.90 19.93 7.43
C ASP A 186 -2.61 19.65 8.23
N THR A 187 -1.45 19.57 7.56
CA THR A 187 -0.15 19.35 8.19
C THR A 187 0.70 20.63 8.16
N ALA A 188 1.79 20.66 8.96
CA ALA A 188 2.73 21.78 8.98
C ALA A 188 3.42 22.01 7.61
N GLN A 189 3.46 20.98 6.75
CA GLN A 189 4.04 21.04 5.40
C GLN A 189 3.00 21.29 4.31
N GLY A 190 1.72 21.53 4.68
CA GLY A 190 0.61 21.72 3.77
C GLY A 190 -0.48 20.64 3.90
N PRO A 191 -1.61 20.81 3.20
CA PRO A 191 -2.68 19.84 3.25
C PRO A 191 -2.27 18.52 2.56
N ARG A 192 -2.55 17.39 3.22
CA ARG A 192 -2.43 16.03 2.67
C ARG A 192 -3.82 15.45 2.47
N TRP A 193 -3.93 14.53 1.51
CA TRP A 193 -5.19 13.84 1.24
C TRP A 193 -4.98 12.33 1.16
N SER A 194 -6.03 11.58 1.49
CA SER A 194 -6.09 10.12 1.37
C SER A 194 -7.50 9.69 0.95
N ILE A 195 -7.59 8.52 0.33
CA ILE A 195 -8.87 7.88 0.00
C ILE A 195 -9.14 6.81 1.06
N ASN A 196 -10.34 6.83 1.64
CA ASN A 196 -10.79 5.83 2.61
C ASN A 196 -11.29 4.55 1.93
#